data_49a4093e41371f90a5fceb0c1688c4ea
#
_entry.id   49a4093e41371f90a5fceb0c1688c4ea
#
_cell.length_a   1.000
_cell.length_b   1.000
_cell.length_c   1.000
_cell.angle_alpha   90.00
_cell.angle_beta   90.00
_cell.angle_gamma   90.00
#
_symmetry.space_group_name_H-M   'P 1'
#
loop_
_entity.id
_entity.type
_entity.pdbx_description
1 polymer ?
#
loop_
_entity_poly.entity_id
_entity_poly.type
_entity_poly.pdbx_seq_one_letter_code
_entity_poly.pdbx_strand_id
1 'polypeptide(L)'
;MAKKYIKQAELAEYREANVPISCPLLGNVNFAPVVDHDHKTGKIRGVVSLEGNALLGKIENFYKSRCANSVDLLPTVLRNMANYLEDPQGPYHPVGVRQVTKRFGRASKPDQVKMLLELQADKGEVNACKNSKERTKLYRKLLIS
;
A
#
# COMPACT_ATOMS: atom_id res chain seq x y z
N MET A 1 -1.55 -26.08 29.54
CA MET A 1 -0.40 -25.19 29.37
C MET A 1 -0.05 -25.09 27.88
N ALA A 2 0.12 -23.92 27.29
CA ALA A 2 0.56 -23.78 25.91
C ALA A 2 1.99 -24.33 25.75
N LYS A 3 2.24 -25.10 24.68
CA LYS A 3 3.59 -25.61 24.38
C LYS A 3 4.57 -24.43 24.28
N LYS A 4 5.65 -24.50 25.02
CA LYS A 4 6.72 -23.48 25.00
C LYS A 4 7.55 -23.51 23.72
N TYR A 5 7.50 -24.60 22.96
CA TYR A 5 8.31 -24.85 21.77
C TYR A 5 7.56 -25.80 20.81
N ILE A 6 7.63 -25.51 19.51
CA ILE A 6 7.06 -26.33 18.43
C ILE A 6 8.23 -27.00 17.69
N LYS A 7 8.19 -28.33 17.55
CA LYS A 7 9.20 -29.06 16.78
C LYS A 7 9.00 -28.82 15.29
N GLN A 8 10.07 -28.94 14.51
CA GLN A 8 10.02 -28.78 13.05
C GLN A 8 8.95 -29.68 12.40
N ALA A 9 8.79 -30.92 12.87
CA ALA A 9 7.78 -31.85 12.36
C ALA A 9 6.33 -31.40 12.63
N GLU A 10 6.09 -30.58 13.65
CA GLU A 10 4.77 -30.07 14.05
C GLU A 10 4.41 -28.73 13.39
N LEU A 11 5.35 -28.13 12.62
CA LEU A 11 5.16 -26.78 12.08
C LEU A 11 4.08 -26.73 11.00
N ALA A 12 3.92 -27.78 10.21
CA ALA A 12 2.88 -27.88 9.19
C ALA A 12 1.48 -27.90 9.83
N GLU A 13 1.29 -28.76 10.83
CA GLU A 13 0.03 -28.86 11.59
C GLU A 13 -0.30 -27.53 12.29
N TYR A 14 0.71 -26.91 12.94
CA TYR A 14 0.54 -25.58 13.54
C TYR A 14 0.07 -24.55 12.53
N ARG A 15 0.70 -24.50 11.35
CA ARG A 15 0.32 -23.59 10.27
C ARG A 15 -1.12 -23.79 9.86
N GLU A 16 -1.52 -25.04 9.57
CA GLU A 16 -2.88 -25.39 9.14
C GLU A 16 -3.94 -25.04 10.20
N ALA A 17 -3.65 -25.31 11.47
CA ALA A 17 -4.56 -24.99 12.57
C ALA A 17 -4.69 -23.48 12.87
N ASN A 18 -3.79 -22.64 12.37
CA ASN A 18 -3.74 -21.21 12.69
C ASN A 18 -3.81 -20.30 11.46
N VAL A 19 -4.22 -20.82 10.29
CA VAL A 19 -4.42 -19.98 9.09
C VAL A 19 -5.59 -19.02 9.32
N PRO A 20 -5.39 -17.71 9.27
CA PRO A 20 -6.47 -16.74 9.39
C PRO A 20 -7.28 -16.65 8.09
N ILE A 21 -8.51 -16.14 8.17
CA ILE A 21 -9.39 -15.93 7.00
C ILE A 21 -8.73 -15.00 5.97
N SER A 22 -8.00 -14.00 6.44
CA SER A 22 -7.22 -13.09 5.59
C SER A 22 -5.84 -12.86 6.18
N CYS A 23 -4.86 -12.59 5.31
CA CYS A 23 -3.49 -12.29 5.75
C CYS A 23 -3.47 -11.06 6.65
N PRO A 24 -2.95 -11.14 7.89
CA PRO A 24 -2.89 -10.00 8.81
C PRO A 24 -2.03 -8.82 8.30
N LEU A 25 -1.14 -9.07 7.34
CA LEU A 25 -0.24 -8.04 6.79
C LEU A 25 -0.78 -7.38 5.52
N LEU A 26 -1.45 -8.14 4.65
CA LEU A 26 -1.88 -7.66 3.34
C LEU A 26 -3.41 -7.64 3.15
N GLY A 27 -4.16 -8.23 4.07
CA GLY A 27 -5.62 -8.31 4.00
C GLY A 27 -6.17 -9.24 2.91
N ASN A 28 -5.31 -9.86 2.07
CA ASN A 28 -5.73 -10.76 1.01
C ASN A 28 -6.27 -12.09 1.58
N VAL A 29 -7.25 -12.64 0.90
CA VAL A 29 -7.79 -13.99 1.12
C VAL A 29 -7.17 -14.96 0.11
N ASN A 30 -7.29 -16.28 0.33
CA ASN A 30 -6.74 -17.31 -0.56
C ASN A 30 -5.24 -17.15 -0.84
N PHE A 31 -4.44 -17.09 0.20
CA PHE A 31 -2.99 -16.91 0.13
C PHE A 31 -2.22 -18.20 0.49
N ALA A 32 -0.96 -18.29 0.09
CA ALA A 32 -0.03 -19.34 0.53
C ALA A 32 0.44 -19.02 1.96
N PRO A 33 -0.01 -19.81 2.99
CA PRO A 33 0.29 -19.52 4.38
C PRO A 33 1.71 -19.93 4.77
N VAL A 34 2.40 -19.06 5.50
CA VAL A 34 3.69 -19.35 6.15
C VAL A 34 3.64 -18.91 7.61
N VAL A 35 4.40 -19.61 8.45
CA VAL A 35 4.55 -19.25 9.86
C VAL A 35 5.65 -18.19 9.97
N ASP A 36 5.29 -17.01 10.44
CA ASP A 36 6.22 -15.91 10.68
C ASP A 36 6.71 -15.92 12.13
N HIS A 37 7.95 -15.48 12.35
CA HIS A 37 8.55 -15.41 13.67
C HIS A 37 9.45 -14.19 13.81
N ASP A 38 9.61 -13.73 15.03
CA ASP A 38 10.53 -12.66 15.39
C ASP A 38 11.98 -13.16 15.36
N HIS A 39 12.81 -12.56 14.54
CA HIS A 39 14.21 -12.98 14.33
C HIS A 39 15.13 -12.74 15.53
N LYS A 40 14.72 -11.91 16.52
CA LYS A 40 15.49 -11.66 17.73
C LYS A 40 15.16 -12.65 18.83
N THR A 41 13.87 -12.97 18.98
CA THR A 41 13.38 -13.79 20.09
C THR A 41 13.06 -15.22 19.68
N GLY A 42 12.93 -15.53 18.39
CA GLY A 42 12.47 -16.80 17.85
C GLY A 42 10.99 -17.10 18.10
N LYS A 43 10.23 -16.15 18.67
CA LYS A 43 8.81 -16.36 18.94
C LYS A 43 7.98 -16.24 17.66
N ILE A 44 7.04 -17.15 17.47
CA ILE A 44 6.06 -17.08 16.40
C ILE A 44 5.21 -15.82 16.59
N ARG A 45 5.07 -15.02 15.51
CA ARG A 45 4.18 -13.85 15.45
C ARG A 45 2.80 -14.22 14.92
N GLY A 46 2.73 -15.21 14.03
CA GLY A 46 1.48 -15.68 13.46
C GLY A 46 1.65 -16.42 12.14
N VAL A 47 0.53 -16.68 11.47
CA VAL A 47 0.49 -17.23 10.12
C VAL A 47 0.07 -16.11 9.18
N VAL A 48 0.88 -15.87 8.16
CA VAL A 48 0.74 -14.76 7.19
C VAL A 48 0.90 -15.28 5.76
N SER A 49 0.63 -14.47 4.76
CA SER A 49 0.92 -14.83 3.37
C SER A 49 2.43 -14.86 3.10
N LEU A 50 2.87 -15.68 2.16
CA LEU A 50 4.26 -15.74 1.70
C LEU A 50 4.75 -14.36 1.27
N GLU A 51 3.92 -13.62 0.50
CA GLU A 51 4.22 -12.27 0.02
C GLU A 51 4.31 -11.27 1.18
N GLY A 52 3.38 -11.36 2.14
CA GLY A 52 3.38 -10.51 3.34
C GLY A 52 4.63 -10.73 4.19
N ASN A 53 5.01 -11.99 4.40
CA ASN A 53 6.23 -12.36 5.10
C ASN A 53 7.48 -11.82 4.38
N ALA A 54 7.55 -11.99 3.06
CA ALA A 54 8.67 -11.47 2.26
C ALA A 54 8.76 -9.94 2.29
N LEU A 55 7.61 -9.24 2.25
CA LEU A 55 7.56 -7.78 2.36
C LEU A 55 8.04 -7.32 3.73
N LEU A 56 7.51 -7.93 4.81
CA LEU A 56 7.92 -7.60 6.17
C LEU A 56 9.41 -7.81 6.38
N GLY A 57 9.97 -8.93 5.92
CA GLY A 57 11.41 -9.20 6.01
C GLY A 57 12.26 -8.16 5.26
N LYS A 58 11.83 -7.67 4.10
CA LYS A 58 12.50 -6.57 3.39
C LYS A 58 12.47 -5.26 4.19
N ILE A 59 11.32 -4.94 4.78
CA ILE A 59 11.16 -3.74 5.62
C ILE A 59 12.06 -3.83 6.87
N GLU A 60 12.05 -4.96 7.57
CA GLU A 60 12.91 -5.19 8.75
C GLU A 60 14.40 -5.06 8.42
N ASN A 61 14.84 -5.66 7.30
CA ASN A 61 16.21 -5.59 6.85
C ASN A 61 16.61 -4.18 6.41
N PHE A 62 15.74 -3.48 5.68
CA PHE A 62 15.98 -2.08 5.28
C PHE A 62 16.09 -1.18 6.52
N TYR A 63 15.15 -1.29 7.45
CA TYR A 63 15.16 -0.53 8.70
C TYR A 63 16.46 -0.77 9.47
N LYS A 64 16.83 -2.03 9.69
CA LYS A 64 18.07 -2.41 10.39
C LYS A 64 19.32 -1.84 9.73
N SER A 65 19.38 -1.81 8.40
CA SER A 65 20.58 -1.40 7.65
C SER A 65 20.67 0.10 7.39
N ARG A 66 19.52 0.80 7.29
CA ARG A 66 19.48 2.21 6.85
C ARG A 66 18.94 3.19 7.89
N CYS A 67 18.17 2.69 8.85
CA CYS A 67 17.52 3.51 9.87
C CYS A 67 18.07 3.22 11.28
N ALA A 68 19.30 2.71 11.39
CA ALA A 68 19.94 2.36 12.68
C ALA A 68 20.00 3.54 13.66
N ASN A 69 20.02 4.78 13.16
CA ASN A 69 20.02 6.01 13.96
C ASN A 69 18.62 6.51 14.32
N SER A 70 17.55 5.80 13.90
CA SER A 70 16.20 6.16 14.32
C SER A 70 16.03 5.95 15.82
N VAL A 71 15.48 6.94 16.50
CA VAL A 71 15.14 6.83 17.93
C VAL A 71 13.89 5.96 18.17
N ASP A 72 13.07 5.82 17.14
CA ASP A 72 11.85 5.03 17.19
C ASP A 72 12.07 3.57 16.78
N LEU A 73 11.34 2.66 17.42
CA LEU A 73 11.29 1.26 17.01
C LEU A 73 10.50 1.10 15.70
N LEU A 74 10.83 0.10 14.89
CA LEU A 74 10.17 -0.17 13.60
C LEU A 74 8.63 -0.14 13.66
N PRO A 75 7.92 -0.73 14.64
CA PRO A 75 6.47 -0.64 14.69
C PRO A 75 5.94 0.79 14.81
N THR A 76 6.64 1.67 15.53
CA THR A 76 6.30 3.09 15.63
C THR A 76 6.57 3.81 14.32
N VAL A 77 7.72 3.56 13.69
CA VAL A 77 8.05 4.11 12.37
C VAL A 77 7.00 3.73 11.32
N LEU A 78 6.54 2.47 11.32
CA LEU A 78 5.49 2.02 10.39
C LEU A 78 4.15 2.73 10.62
N ARG A 79 3.74 2.96 11.88
CA ARG A 79 2.54 3.75 12.18
C ARG A 79 2.68 5.20 11.73
N ASN A 80 3.83 5.81 11.98
CA ASN A 80 4.11 7.17 11.53
C ASN A 80 4.06 7.27 10.00
N MET A 81 4.61 6.28 9.29
CA MET A 81 4.51 6.22 7.82
C MET A 81 3.06 6.05 7.34
N ALA A 82 2.27 5.19 8.00
CA ALA A 82 0.87 5.03 7.66
C ALA A 82 0.13 6.36 7.80
N ASN A 83 0.21 7.02 8.96
CA ASN A 83 -0.42 8.31 9.21
C ASN A 83 0.03 9.38 8.19
N TYR A 84 1.32 9.40 7.84
CA TYR A 84 1.85 10.35 6.86
C TYR A 84 1.29 10.15 5.45
N LEU A 85 0.96 8.90 5.09
CA LEU A 85 0.43 8.56 3.76
C LEU A 85 -1.09 8.75 3.63
N GLU A 86 -1.83 8.71 4.75
CA GLU A 86 -3.30 8.73 4.74
C GLU A 86 -3.89 10.08 4.33
N ASP A 87 -3.25 11.18 4.71
CA ASP A 87 -3.81 12.51 4.49
C ASP A 87 -2.75 13.55 4.04
N PRO A 88 -2.41 13.59 2.74
CA PRO A 88 -1.48 14.57 2.21
C PRO A 88 -2.10 15.98 2.20
N GLN A 89 -1.73 16.83 3.15
CA GLN A 89 -2.24 18.21 3.34
C GLN A 89 -1.45 19.29 2.58
N GLY A 90 -0.40 18.93 1.88
CA GLY A 90 0.47 19.89 1.19
C GLY A 90 -0.10 20.41 -0.14
N PRO A 91 0.42 21.53 -0.65
CA PRO A 91 0.11 21.99 -1.99
C PRO A 91 0.60 21.00 -3.05
N TYR A 92 0.05 21.08 -4.24
CA TYR A 92 0.44 20.21 -5.34
C TYR A 92 1.91 20.37 -5.73
N HIS A 93 2.67 19.29 -5.65
CA HIS A 93 4.07 19.25 -6.09
C HIS A 93 4.15 19.25 -7.62
N PRO A 94 5.01 20.09 -8.27
CA PRO A 94 5.09 20.20 -9.73
C PRO A 94 5.34 18.87 -10.46
N VAL A 95 6.18 18.01 -9.91
CA VAL A 95 6.43 16.66 -10.44
C VAL A 95 5.19 15.79 -10.28
N GLY A 96 4.50 15.87 -9.13
CA GLY A 96 3.25 15.16 -8.87
C GLY A 96 2.17 15.53 -9.89
N VAL A 97 1.93 16.82 -10.12
CA VAL A 97 0.99 17.31 -11.15
C VAL A 97 1.31 16.74 -12.52
N ARG A 98 2.58 16.73 -12.92
CA ARG A 98 3.02 16.14 -14.20
C ARG A 98 2.73 14.65 -14.28
N GLN A 99 2.99 13.90 -13.19
CA GLN A 99 2.76 12.47 -13.13
C GLN A 99 1.27 12.12 -13.23
N VAL A 100 0.40 12.80 -12.45
CA VAL A 100 -1.05 12.52 -12.47
C VAL A 100 -1.66 12.96 -13.81
N THR A 101 -1.23 14.10 -14.39
CA THR A 101 -1.64 14.54 -15.73
C THR A 101 -1.26 13.53 -16.82
N LYS A 102 -0.05 12.98 -16.75
CA LYS A 102 0.40 11.95 -17.70
C LYS A 102 -0.42 10.66 -17.55
N ARG A 103 -0.74 10.23 -16.32
CA ARG A 103 -1.61 9.08 -16.05
C ARG A 103 -3.01 9.31 -16.61
N PHE A 104 -3.60 10.47 -16.34
CA PHE A 104 -4.89 10.89 -16.89
C PHE A 104 -4.92 10.80 -18.43
N GLY A 105 -3.91 11.34 -19.12
CA GLY A 105 -3.83 11.31 -20.59
C GLY A 105 -3.76 9.91 -21.20
N ARG A 106 -3.35 8.90 -20.42
CA ARG A 106 -3.30 7.47 -20.83
C ARG A 106 -4.57 6.70 -20.51
N ALA A 107 -5.45 7.26 -19.69
CA ALA A 107 -6.71 6.63 -19.32
C ALA A 107 -7.69 6.58 -20.51
N SER A 108 -8.63 5.65 -20.44
CA SER A 108 -9.72 5.57 -21.42
C SER A 108 -10.60 6.83 -21.38
N LYS A 109 -11.35 7.09 -22.48
CA LYS A 109 -12.29 8.24 -22.50
C LYS A 109 -13.29 8.19 -21.33
N PRO A 110 -13.96 7.06 -21.03
CA PRO A 110 -14.86 6.97 -19.88
C PRO A 110 -14.17 7.31 -18.56
N ASP A 111 -12.96 6.79 -18.32
CA ASP A 111 -12.19 7.07 -17.10
C ASP A 111 -11.77 8.53 -17.00
N GLN A 112 -11.34 9.14 -18.12
CA GLN A 112 -11.04 10.57 -18.17
C GLN A 112 -12.24 11.43 -17.80
N VAL A 113 -13.43 11.09 -18.33
CA VAL A 113 -14.69 11.79 -18.00
C VAL A 113 -15.00 11.62 -16.50
N LYS A 114 -14.91 10.40 -15.97
CA LYS A 114 -15.14 10.13 -14.55
C LYS A 114 -14.19 10.98 -13.67
N MET A 115 -12.89 10.96 -13.94
CA MET A 115 -11.90 11.74 -13.19
C MET A 115 -12.13 13.24 -13.26
N LEU A 116 -12.60 13.78 -14.38
CA LEU A 116 -12.96 15.19 -14.51
C LEU A 116 -14.17 15.53 -13.64
N LEU A 117 -15.19 14.70 -13.62
CA LEU A 117 -16.38 14.88 -12.79
C LEU A 117 -16.06 14.78 -11.29
N GLU A 118 -15.13 13.91 -10.90
CA GLU A 118 -14.61 13.83 -9.52
C GLU A 118 -13.91 15.15 -9.09
N LEU A 119 -13.28 15.86 -10.02
CA LEU A 119 -12.75 17.21 -9.80
C LEU A 119 -13.81 18.30 -9.93
N GLN A 120 -15.11 17.96 -9.93
CA GLN A 120 -16.23 18.88 -10.04
C GLN A 120 -16.24 19.72 -11.35
N ALA A 121 -15.67 19.16 -12.44
CA ALA A 121 -15.76 19.79 -13.75
C ALA A 121 -17.21 19.99 -14.19
N ASP A 122 -17.51 21.11 -14.84
CA ASP A 122 -18.79 21.32 -15.47
C ASP A 122 -19.01 20.31 -16.60
N LYS A 123 -20.20 19.69 -16.65
CA LYS A 123 -20.54 18.69 -17.68
C LYS A 123 -20.48 19.25 -19.09
N GLY A 124 -20.82 20.54 -19.29
CA GLY A 124 -20.71 21.22 -20.58
C GLY A 124 -19.26 21.36 -21.02
N GLU A 125 -18.37 21.79 -20.12
CA GLU A 125 -16.91 21.85 -20.40
C GLU A 125 -16.33 20.48 -20.75
N VAL A 126 -16.73 19.41 -20.02
CA VAL A 126 -16.28 18.06 -20.30
C VAL A 126 -16.74 17.58 -21.67
N ASN A 127 -18.02 17.83 -22.02
CA ASN A 127 -18.61 17.43 -23.30
C ASN A 127 -18.05 18.26 -24.48
N ALA A 128 -17.61 19.50 -24.26
CA ALA A 128 -16.95 20.34 -25.26
C ALA A 128 -15.56 19.83 -25.65
N CYS A 129 -14.92 19.01 -24.81
CA CYS A 129 -13.61 18.43 -25.09
C CYS A 129 -13.68 17.36 -26.18
N LYS A 130 -13.21 17.69 -27.39
CA LYS A 130 -13.27 16.82 -28.58
C LYS A 130 -12.32 15.60 -28.51
N ASN A 131 -11.23 15.70 -27.78
CA ASN A 131 -10.18 14.68 -27.74
C ASN A 131 -9.50 14.59 -26.36
N SER A 132 -8.64 13.58 -26.18
CA SER A 132 -7.90 13.36 -24.93
C SER A 132 -6.99 14.53 -24.55
N LYS A 133 -6.42 15.24 -25.54
CA LYS A 133 -5.51 16.37 -25.27
C LYS A 133 -6.26 17.54 -24.64
N GLU A 134 -7.47 17.83 -25.11
CA GLU A 134 -8.32 18.89 -24.54
C GLU A 134 -8.79 18.51 -23.13
N ARG A 135 -9.23 17.27 -22.92
CA ARG A 135 -9.58 16.76 -21.58
C ARG A 135 -8.38 16.82 -20.63
N THR A 136 -7.18 16.48 -21.09
CA THR A 136 -5.95 16.56 -20.29
C THR A 136 -5.63 17.99 -19.88
N LYS A 137 -5.84 18.95 -20.76
CA LYS A 137 -5.66 20.38 -20.47
C LYS A 137 -6.67 20.86 -19.42
N LEU A 138 -7.93 20.46 -19.56
CA LEU A 138 -8.99 20.77 -18.58
C LEU A 138 -8.67 20.13 -17.22
N TYR A 139 -8.31 18.85 -17.20
CA TYR A 139 -7.91 18.12 -15.97
C TYR A 139 -6.79 18.85 -15.23
N ARG A 140 -5.73 19.23 -15.95
CA ARG A 140 -4.60 19.94 -15.34
C ARG A 140 -5.02 21.31 -14.78
N LYS A 141 -5.88 22.05 -15.50
CA LYS A 141 -6.40 23.33 -15.03
C LYS A 141 -7.15 23.16 -13.70
N LEU A 142 -8.09 22.22 -13.65
CA LEU A 142 -8.92 21.96 -12.46
C LEU A 142 -8.12 21.42 -11.28
N LEU A 143 -7.08 20.63 -11.55
CA LEU A 143 -6.24 20.05 -10.50
C LEU A 143 -5.47 21.12 -9.70
N ILE A 144 -5.10 22.23 -10.32
CA ILE A 144 -4.24 23.27 -9.73
C ILE A 144 -4.95 24.61 -9.48
N SER A 145 -6.26 24.66 -9.76
CA SER A 145 -7.11 25.81 -9.41
C SER A 145 -7.55 25.73 -7.96
#